data_801603db6ef85c9be22986560fc26ad7
#
_entry.id   801603db6ef85c9be22986560fc26ad7
#
_cell.length_a   1.000
_cell.length_b   1.000
_cell.length_c   1.000
_cell.angle_alpha   90.00
_cell.angle_beta   90.00
_cell.angle_gamma   90.00
#
_symmetry.space_group_name_H-M   'P 1'
#
loop_
_entity.id
_entity.type
_entity.pdbx_description
1 polymer ?
#
loop_
_entity_poly.entity_id
_entity_poly.type
_entity_poly.pdbx_seq_one_letter_code
_entity_poly.pdbx_strand_id
1 'polypeptide(L)'
;MALRGYGRLLSILALPVWLSLSAGQASAQTPGQQVMQAQLTLPQVVEKLVTRNAQRAKALEGYKGNRFYQLDYAGFPGGLHADMTVEMTYDAPGTKQFHVVSENGSKLIVNRVLKRLLDSEQEAMEAQNRAGVELNRNNYDFTALDYERNDSGCNYVLTVEPKAATKFLYRGRVWVDDKDFAVCRIEAEPAKNPSFWIRKTAIRHTYEKVGEFWLPLENQSVSDLRLDGRATLTIKYTDYKIQAQHFASGPSTVVPGH
;
A
#
# COMPACT_ATOMS: atom_id res chain seq x y z
N MET A 1 -48.72 -55.42 -33.10
CA MET A 1 -48.64 -55.55 -34.56
C MET A 1 -47.15 -55.57 -34.89
N ALA A 2 -46.47 -56.74 -34.91
CA ALA A 2 -46.22 -57.59 -36.05
C ALA A 2 -45.39 -56.82 -37.12
N LEU A 3 -44.23 -57.22 -37.60
CA LEU A 3 -43.58 -58.49 -37.96
C LEU A 3 -42.12 -58.19 -38.32
N ARG A 4 -41.08 -58.92 -37.85
CA ARG A 4 -40.44 -60.08 -38.48
C ARG A 4 -39.86 -59.88 -39.86
N GLY A 5 -38.61 -60.29 -40.02
CA GLY A 5 -37.95 -60.71 -41.28
C GLY A 5 -36.41 -60.80 -41.17
N TYR A 6 -35.90 -61.83 -40.86
CA TYR A 6 -34.99 -62.91 -41.36
C TYR A 6 -34.07 -62.55 -42.52
N GLY A 7 -32.79 -63.02 -42.41
CA GLY A 7 -32.06 -63.49 -43.56
C GLY A 7 -30.53 -63.45 -43.45
N ARG A 8 -29.92 -64.46 -42.90
CA ARG A 8 -28.92 -65.44 -43.43
C ARG A 8 -27.53 -64.91 -43.89
N LEU A 9 -26.53 -65.34 -43.11
CA LEU A 9 -25.33 -66.13 -43.51
C LEU A 9 -24.68 -65.88 -44.88
N LEU A 10 -23.37 -65.56 -44.81
CA LEU A 10 -22.32 -66.29 -45.57
C LEU A 10 -20.92 -66.05 -44.96
N SER A 11 -20.26 -67.16 -44.62
CA SER A 11 -18.89 -67.26 -44.17
C SER A 11 -17.93 -67.10 -45.36
N ILE A 12 -16.83 -66.35 -45.18
CA ILE A 12 -15.59 -66.57 -45.97
C ILE A 12 -14.43 -66.36 -45.04
N LEU A 13 -13.54 -67.37 -44.99
CA LEU A 13 -12.22 -67.40 -44.37
C LEU A 13 -11.25 -66.36 -45.01
N ALA A 14 -10.47 -65.70 -44.19
CA ALA A 14 -9.13 -65.28 -44.61
C ALA A 14 -8.23 -64.91 -43.39
N LEU A 15 -7.19 -65.64 -43.28
CA LEU A 15 -5.81 -65.45 -42.74
C LEU A 15 -5.46 -64.31 -41.75
N PRO A 16 -4.67 -64.63 -40.74
CA PRO A 16 -4.21 -63.64 -39.75
C PRO A 16 -3.00 -62.87 -40.29
N VAL A 17 -3.12 -61.56 -40.45
CA VAL A 17 -2.03 -60.65 -40.62
C VAL A 17 -1.57 -60.21 -39.22
N TRP A 18 -0.39 -60.61 -38.85
CA TRP A 18 0.31 -60.14 -37.67
C TRP A 18 0.68 -58.66 -37.87
N LEU A 19 -0.11 -57.73 -37.35
CA LEU A 19 0.30 -56.37 -37.14
C LEU A 19 0.90 -56.22 -35.74
N SER A 20 2.22 -56.05 -35.71
CA SER A 20 2.93 -55.63 -34.50
C SER A 20 2.45 -54.26 -34.04
N LEU A 21 1.59 -54.19 -33.03
CA LEU A 21 1.28 -52.97 -32.32
C LEU A 21 2.51 -52.58 -31.50
N SER A 22 3.30 -51.64 -31.98
CA SER A 22 4.19 -50.84 -31.14
C SER A 22 3.33 -50.00 -30.22
N ALA A 23 3.28 -50.41 -28.96
CA ALA A 23 2.67 -49.59 -27.88
C ALA A 23 3.50 -48.34 -27.70
N GLY A 24 3.10 -47.27 -28.37
CA GLY A 24 3.55 -45.93 -28.02
C GLY A 24 3.06 -45.60 -26.63
N GLN A 25 3.98 -45.60 -25.67
CA GLN A 25 3.72 -45.05 -24.34
C GLN A 25 3.46 -43.57 -24.53
N ALA A 26 2.19 -43.17 -24.60
CA ALA A 26 1.77 -41.80 -24.42
C ALA A 26 2.11 -41.46 -22.96
N SER A 27 3.23 -40.80 -22.75
CA SER A 27 3.52 -40.10 -21.49
C SER A 27 2.39 -39.10 -21.26
N ALA A 28 1.47 -39.48 -20.39
CA ALA A 28 0.50 -38.53 -19.86
C ALA A 28 1.30 -37.42 -19.13
N GLN A 29 1.49 -36.30 -19.81
CA GLN A 29 1.94 -35.10 -19.15
C GLN A 29 0.88 -34.74 -18.13
N THR A 30 1.16 -35.03 -16.89
CA THR A 30 0.40 -34.49 -15.73
C THR A 30 0.30 -32.98 -15.94
N PRO A 31 -0.93 -32.39 -15.99
CA PRO A 31 -1.07 -30.94 -16.07
C PRO A 31 -0.27 -30.36 -14.90
N GLY A 32 0.68 -29.47 -15.20
CA GLY A 32 1.59 -28.93 -14.22
C GLY A 32 0.84 -28.53 -12.96
N GLN A 33 1.20 -29.11 -11.85
CA GLN A 33 0.91 -28.58 -10.55
C GLN A 33 1.47 -27.16 -10.55
N GLN A 34 0.59 -26.19 -10.81
CA GLN A 34 0.85 -24.83 -10.40
C GLN A 34 1.09 -24.94 -8.89
N VAL A 35 2.35 -24.83 -8.50
CA VAL A 35 2.73 -24.64 -7.11
C VAL A 35 2.00 -23.39 -6.68
N MET A 36 0.85 -23.54 -6.04
CA MET A 36 0.19 -22.45 -5.34
C MET A 36 1.20 -22.03 -4.31
N GLN A 37 1.90 -20.94 -4.62
CA GLN A 37 2.78 -20.29 -3.67
C GLN A 37 1.92 -20.01 -2.44
N ALA A 38 2.17 -20.72 -1.34
CA ALA A 38 1.36 -20.62 -0.14
C ALA A 38 1.33 -19.14 0.28
N GLN A 39 0.16 -18.54 0.22
CA GLN A 39 -0.01 -17.15 0.63
C GLN A 39 0.41 -17.05 2.08
N LEU A 40 1.18 -16.00 2.40
CA LEU A 40 1.62 -15.75 3.77
C LEU A 40 0.40 -15.50 4.68
N THR A 41 0.50 -15.96 5.91
CA THR A 41 -0.51 -15.69 6.94
C THR A 41 -0.43 -14.25 7.43
N LEU A 42 -1.52 -13.73 8.03
CA LEU A 42 -1.55 -12.39 8.64
C LEU A 42 -0.36 -12.12 9.57
N PRO A 43 -0.01 -12.99 10.53
CA PRO A 43 1.17 -12.79 11.39
C PRO A 43 2.48 -12.64 10.61
N GLN A 44 2.67 -13.43 9.55
CA GLN A 44 3.87 -13.41 8.72
C GLN A 44 3.98 -12.12 7.88
N VAL A 45 2.88 -11.67 7.29
CA VAL A 45 2.86 -10.40 6.53
C VAL A 45 3.17 -9.24 7.47
N VAL A 46 2.53 -9.17 8.64
CA VAL A 46 2.76 -8.10 9.62
C VAL A 46 4.20 -8.11 10.14
N GLU A 47 4.77 -9.28 10.43
CA GLU A 47 6.16 -9.39 10.87
C GLU A 47 7.13 -8.86 9.80
N LYS A 48 6.95 -9.28 8.55
CA LYS A 48 7.77 -8.81 7.43
C LYS A 48 7.61 -7.30 7.23
N LEU A 49 6.38 -6.76 7.26
CA LEU A 49 6.10 -5.34 7.17
C LEU A 49 6.87 -4.55 8.24
N VAL A 50 6.72 -4.92 9.52
CA VAL A 50 7.36 -4.22 10.65
C VAL A 50 8.89 -4.31 10.55
N THR A 51 9.43 -5.50 10.29
CA THR A 51 10.88 -5.72 10.18
C THR A 51 11.48 -4.93 9.02
N ARG A 52 10.87 -4.98 7.83
CA ARG A 52 11.35 -4.26 6.65
C ARG A 52 11.25 -2.74 6.81
N ASN A 53 10.17 -2.25 7.44
CA ASN A 53 10.04 -0.83 7.74
C ASN A 53 11.13 -0.35 8.71
N ALA A 54 11.42 -1.12 9.76
CA ALA A 54 12.51 -0.80 10.69
C ALA A 54 13.89 -0.80 10.02
N GLN A 55 14.15 -1.77 9.11
CA GLN A 55 15.39 -1.82 8.32
C GLN A 55 15.53 -0.57 7.43
N ARG A 56 14.46 -0.20 6.68
CA ARG A 56 14.46 1.00 5.84
C ARG A 56 14.65 2.29 6.65
N ALA A 57 13.95 2.40 7.78
CA ALA A 57 14.09 3.55 8.67
C ALA A 57 15.52 3.72 9.19
N LYS A 58 16.21 2.60 9.50
CA LYS A 58 17.60 2.62 9.95
C LYS A 58 18.59 2.99 8.83
N ALA A 59 18.29 2.59 7.59
CA ALA A 59 19.17 2.87 6.44
C ALA A 59 18.97 4.26 5.85
N LEU A 60 17.83 4.90 6.10
CA LEU A 60 17.53 6.24 5.61
C LEU A 60 18.24 7.29 6.47
N GLU A 61 19.22 7.97 5.92
CA GLU A 61 19.93 9.06 6.60
C GLU A 61 19.15 10.38 6.47
N GLY A 62 18.54 10.61 5.33
CA GLY A 62 17.72 11.79 5.09
C GLY A 62 17.16 11.86 3.68
N TYR A 63 16.34 12.84 3.43
CA TYR A 63 15.88 13.19 2.09
C TYR A 63 15.39 14.63 2.03
N LYS A 64 15.43 15.19 0.82
CA LYS A 64 14.80 16.47 0.46
C LYS A 64 13.70 16.21 -0.56
N GLY A 65 12.72 17.10 -0.59
CA GLY A 65 11.65 17.04 -1.58
C GLY A 65 10.75 18.25 -1.49
N ASN A 66 9.86 18.39 -2.48
CA ASN A 66 8.88 19.44 -2.55
C ASN A 66 7.49 18.91 -2.20
N ARG A 67 6.66 19.75 -1.62
CA ARG A 67 5.26 19.47 -1.32
C ARG A 67 4.39 20.59 -1.82
N PHE A 68 3.31 20.22 -2.50
CA PHE A 68 2.24 21.14 -2.88
C PHE A 68 0.98 20.80 -2.10
N TYR A 69 0.56 21.73 -1.26
CA TYR A 69 -0.67 21.66 -0.47
C TYR A 69 -1.77 22.42 -1.19
N GLN A 70 -2.93 21.80 -1.34
CA GLN A 70 -4.14 22.42 -1.85
C GLN A 70 -5.30 22.11 -0.91
N LEU A 71 -6.03 23.12 -0.48
CA LEU A 71 -7.24 22.98 0.31
C LEU A 71 -8.39 23.72 -0.34
N ASP A 72 -9.45 22.96 -0.62
CA ASP A 72 -10.71 23.45 -1.13
C ASP A 72 -11.80 23.24 -0.07
N TYR A 73 -12.46 24.32 0.32
CA TYR A 73 -13.65 24.28 1.18
C TYR A 73 -14.89 24.66 0.37
N ALA A 74 -15.91 23.83 0.42
CA ALA A 74 -17.23 24.08 -0.14
C ALA A 74 -18.26 24.04 0.98
N GLY A 75 -18.95 25.16 1.23
CA GLY A 75 -19.95 25.32 2.29
C GLY A 75 -20.36 26.76 2.50
N PHE A 76 -21.22 27.01 3.50
CA PHE A 76 -21.65 28.38 3.86
C PHE A 76 -20.53 29.12 4.64
N PRO A 77 -20.31 30.42 4.43
CA PRO A 77 -21.04 31.37 3.58
C PRO A 77 -20.54 31.41 2.11
N GLY A 78 -19.66 30.52 1.70
CA GLY A 78 -19.11 30.40 0.34
C GLY A 78 -17.86 29.54 0.30
N GLY A 79 -17.40 29.18 -0.90
CA GLY A 79 -16.19 28.39 -1.09
C GLY A 79 -14.94 29.18 -0.74
N LEU A 80 -13.96 28.50 -0.15
CA LEU A 80 -12.61 29.04 0.10
C LEU A 80 -11.58 28.10 -0.51
N HIS A 81 -10.54 28.67 -1.06
CA HIS A 81 -9.41 27.96 -1.62
C HIS A 81 -8.10 28.50 -1.08
N ALA A 82 -7.13 27.66 -0.86
CA ALA A 82 -5.76 28.05 -0.61
C ALA A 82 -4.80 26.95 -1.07
N ASP A 83 -3.63 27.36 -1.51
CA ASP A 83 -2.51 26.50 -1.81
C ASP A 83 -1.21 27.01 -1.17
N MET A 84 -0.25 26.11 -0.98
CA MET A 84 1.04 26.39 -0.39
C MET A 84 2.09 25.42 -0.94
N THR A 85 3.23 25.95 -1.40
CA THR A 85 4.39 25.15 -1.79
C THR A 85 5.42 25.18 -0.69
N VAL A 86 5.98 24.02 -0.35
CA VAL A 86 6.93 23.85 0.75
C VAL A 86 8.09 22.97 0.30
N GLU A 87 9.31 23.44 0.49
CA GLU A 87 10.50 22.60 0.47
C GLU A 87 10.64 21.90 1.82
N MET A 88 10.94 20.60 1.81
CA MET A 88 11.07 19.82 3.01
C MET A 88 12.40 19.10 3.04
N THR A 89 13.07 19.12 4.20
CA THR A 89 14.24 18.32 4.52
C THR A 89 13.90 17.41 5.70
N TYR A 90 14.24 16.15 5.56
CA TYR A 90 14.20 15.16 6.63
C TYR A 90 15.61 14.69 6.94
N ASP A 91 16.00 14.73 8.20
CA ASP A 91 17.25 14.18 8.72
C ASP A 91 16.92 13.13 9.80
N ALA A 92 17.49 11.94 9.64
CA ALA A 92 17.31 10.86 10.62
C ALA A 92 17.94 11.24 11.98
N PRO A 93 17.34 10.78 13.07
CA PRO A 93 16.27 9.83 13.21
C PRO A 93 14.86 10.45 13.25
N GLY A 94 14.65 11.70 12.88
CA GLY A 94 13.29 12.25 12.89
C GLY A 94 13.21 13.78 12.95
N THR A 95 14.18 14.51 12.45
CA THR A 95 14.09 15.96 12.30
C THR A 95 13.49 16.30 10.94
N LYS A 96 12.44 17.12 10.93
CA LYS A 96 11.85 17.68 9.70
C LYS A 96 11.92 19.19 9.73
N GLN A 97 12.40 19.76 8.63
CA GLN A 97 12.44 21.20 8.42
C GLN A 97 11.58 21.54 7.21
N PHE A 98 10.80 22.61 7.33
CA PHE A 98 9.92 23.09 6.30
C PHE A 98 10.25 24.53 5.94
N HIS A 99 10.43 24.79 4.64
CA HIS A 99 10.61 26.12 4.10
C HIS A 99 9.44 26.44 3.17
N VAL A 100 8.59 27.38 3.55
CA VAL A 100 7.43 27.80 2.73
C VAL A 100 7.94 28.67 1.59
N VAL A 101 7.75 28.19 0.35
CA VAL A 101 8.19 28.87 -0.88
C VAL A 101 7.13 29.83 -1.39
N SER A 102 5.85 29.40 -1.35
CA SER A 102 4.74 30.24 -1.81
C SER A 102 3.46 29.93 -1.08
N GLU A 103 2.59 30.93 -0.98
CA GLU A 103 1.26 30.86 -0.37
C GLU A 103 0.28 31.65 -1.23
N ASN A 104 -0.87 31.05 -1.59
CA ASN A 104 -1.93 31.70 -2.35
C ASN A 104 -3.30 31.43 -1.75
N GLY A 105 -4.29 32.29 -2.11
CA GLY A 105 -5.68 32.11 -1.71
C GLY A 105 -5.99 32.62 -0.30
N SER A 106 -6.86 31.93 0.41
CA SER A 106 -7.38 32.36 1.72
C SER A 106 -6.30 32.32 2.81
N LYS A 107 -5.92 33.51 3.31
CA LYS A 107 -4.96 33.63 4.42
C LYS A 107 -5.44 32.95 5.71
N LEU A 108 -6.76 32.83 5.91
CA LEU A 108 -7.35 32.10 7.02
C LEU A 108 -6.97 30.60 6.92
N ILE A 109 -7.15 29.99 5.73
CA ILE A 109 -6.82 28.61 5.49
C ILE A 109 -5.31 28.38 5.63
N VAL A 110 -4.50 29.23 4.97
CA VAL A 110 -3.03 29.11 5.05
C VAL A 110 -2.57 29.12 6.50
N ASN A 111 -2.95 30.14 7.28
CA ASN A 111 -2.41 30.30 8.64
C ASN A 111 -3.04 29.38 9.67
N ARG A 112 -4.33 29.02 9.55
CA ARG A 112 -5.02 28.22 10.56
C ARG A 112 -5.13 26.73 10.22
N VAL A 113 -4.85 26.35 8.99
CA VAL A 113 -4.91 24.95 8.56
C VAL A 113 -3.56 24.50 8.02
N LEU A 114 -3.09 25.05 6.88
CA LEU A 114 -1.93 24.52 6.19
C LEU A 114 -0.64 24.60 7.04
N LYS A 115 -0.36 25.74 7.67
CA LYS A 115 0.81 25.88 8.56
C LYS A 115 0.72 24.98 9.79
N ARG A 116 -0.46 24.79 10.36
CA ARG A 116 -0.66 23.90 11.51
C ARG A 116 -0.48 22.43 11.16
N LEU A 117 -0.66 22.03 9.88
CA LEU A 117 -0.30 20.67 9.46
C LEU A 117 1.21 20.45 9.54
N LEU A 118 2.03 21.45 9.18
CA LEU A 118 3.49 21.40 9.33
C LEU A 118 3.89 21.28 10.79
N ASP A 119 3.31 22.10 11.66
CA ASP A 119 3.53 22.05 13.12
C ASP A 119 3.18 20.67 13.69
N SER A 120 2.02 20.13 13.29
CA SER A 120 1.55 18.81 13.75
C SER A 120 2.45 17.66 13.26
N GLU A 121 3.03 17.80 12.07
CA GLU A 121 3.98 16.81 11.56
C GLU A 121 5.32 16.86 12.31
N GLN A 122 5.79 18.07 12.65
CA GLN A 122 6.97 18.22 13.52
C GLN A 122 6.73 17.63 14.91
N GLU A 123 5.56 17.91 15.51
CA GLU A 123 5.15 17.32 16.80
C GLU A 123 5.16 15.78 16.77
N ALA A 124 4.65 15.17 15.68
CA ALA A 124 4.67 13.71 15.52
C ALA A 124 6.09 13.12 15.46
N MET A 125 7.07 13.90 15.02
CA MET A 125 8.47 13.48 14.91
C MET A 125 9.27 13.69 16.20
N GLU A 126 8.72 14.36 17.21
CA GLU A 126 9.35 14.48 18.53
C GLU A 126 9.59 13.10 19.15
N ALA A 127 10.70 12.94 19.88
CA ALA A 127 11.13 11.64 20.41
C ALA A 127 10.05 10.92 21.23
N GLN A 128 9.27 11.67 22.01
CA GLN A 128 8.18 11.15 22.86
C GLN A 128 6.97 10.64 22.03
N ASN A 129 6.74 11.17 20.84
CA ASN A 129 5.59 10.83 20.00
C ASN A 129 5.91 9.78 18.95
N ARG A 130 7.17 9.68 18.54
CA ARG A 130 7.62 8.88 17.39
C ARG A 130 7.23 7.40 17.49
N ALA A 131 7.45 6.78 18.63
CA ALA A 131 7.06 5.39 18.84
C ALA A 131 5.54 5.18 18.79
N GLY A 132 4.76 6.20 19.17
CA GLY A 132 3.30 6.17 19.19
C GLY A 132 2.62 6.38 17.84
N VAL A 133 3.37 6.68 16.75
CA VAL A 133 2.80 6.88 15.41
C VAL A 133 3.13 5.72 14.45
N GLU A 134 3.98 4.80 14.86
CA GLU A 134 4.43 3.69 14.00
C GLU A 134 3.33 2.68 13.71
N LEU A 135 3.28 2.17 12.49
CA LEU A 135 2.41 1.08 12.08
C LEU A 135 3.02 -0.26 12.55
N ASN A 136 2.82 -0.59 13.81
CA ASN A 136 3.32 -1.80 14.46
C ASN A 136 2.31 -2.39 15.45
N ARG A 137 2.63 -3.57 16.02
CA ARG A 137 1.75 -4.28 16.98
C ARG A 137 1.56 -3.56 18.32
N ASN A 138 2.39 -2.58 18.66
CA ASN A 138 2.22 -1.79 19.88
C ASN A 138 1.07 -0.80 19.73
N ASN A 139 0.91 -0.24 18.54
CA ASN A 139 -0.06 0.81 18.26
C ASN A 139 -1.34 0.32 17.60
N TYR A 140 -1.29 -0.87 16.95
CA TYR A 140 -2.42 -1.40 16.17
C TYR A 140 -2.69 -2.88 16.41
N ASP A 141 -3.96 -3.23 16.33
CA ASP A 141 -4.43 -4.58 16.08
C ASP A 141 -4.62 -4.77 14.57
N PHE A 142 -4.04 -5.84 14.03
CA PHE A 142 -4.20 -6.25 12.65
C PHE A 142 -5.25 -7.37 12.62
N THR A 143 -6.43 -7.08 12.06
CA THR A 143 -7.63 -7.93 12.25
C THR A 143 -7.98 -8.79 11.05
N ALA A 144 -7.55 -8.41 9.85
CA ALA A 144 -7.79 -9.19 8.64
C ALA A 144 -6.64 -9.04 7.65
N LEU A 145 -6.50 -10.05 6.78
CA LEU A 145 -5.59 -10.08 5.64
C LEU A 145 -6.36 -10.57 4.42
N ASP A 146 -6.40 -9.72 3.38
CA ASP A 146 -6.88 -10.04 2.04
C ASP A 146 -5.73 -9.99 1.04
N TYR A 147 -5.93 -10.55 -0.16
CA TYR A 147 -4.99 -10.48 -1.26
C TYR A 147 -5.69 -10.04 -2.53
N GLU A 148 -5.42 -8.81 -2.96
CA GLU A 148 -5.97 -8.18 -4.16
C GLU A 148 -4.89 -8.15 -5.25
N ARG A 149 -4.89 -9.12 -6.17
CA ARG A 149 -3.89 -9.13 -7.24
C ARG A 149 -4.03 -7.92 -8.16
N ASN A 150 -2.95 -7.17 -8.32
CA ASN A 150 -2.85 -6.05 -9.25
C ASN A 150 -1.41 -5.91 -9.79
N ASP A 151 -1.27 -5.16 -10.88
CA ASP A 151 0.03 -5.00 -11.56
C ASP A 151 1.01 -4.11 -10.80
N SER A 152 0.54 -3.36 -9.80
CA SER A 152 1.38 -2.47 -9.00
C SER A 152 2.18 -3.18 -7.91
N GLY A 153 1.88 -4.45 -7.61
CA GLY A 153 2.50 -5.22 -6.52
C GLY A 153 1.91 -4.94 -5.14
N CYS A 154 1.01 -3.97 -4.99
CA CYS A 154 0.31 -3.64 -3.74
C CYS A 154 -0.81 -4.65 -3.44
N ASN A 155 -0.46 -5.90 -3.21
CA ASN A 155 -1.40 -7.01 -3.25
C ASN A 155 -1.94 -7.45 -1.88
N TYR A 156 -1.17 -7.32 -0.79
CA TYR A 156 -1.67 -7.61 0.55
C TYR A 156 -2.51 -6.45 1.08
N VAL A 157 -3.67 -6.74 1.65
CA VAL A 157 -4.57 -5.75 2.25
C VAL A 157 -4.79 -6.10 3.71
N LEU A 158 -4.29 -5.26 4.59
CA LEU A 158 -4.43 -5.40 6.04
C LEU A 158 -5.55 -4.50 6.55
N THR A 159 -6.42 -5.01 7.42
CA THR A 159 -7.33 -4.19 8.22
C THR A 159 -6.67 -3.87 9.54
N VAL A 160 -6.62 -2.58 9.90
CA VAL A 160 -5.95 -2.08 11.10
C VAL A 160 -6.91 -1.32 12.00
N GLU A 161 -6.83 -1.60 13.31
CA GLU A 161 -7.53 -0.88 14.36
C GLU A 161 -6.53 -0.30 15.36
N PRO A 162 -6.59 1.01 15.66
CA PRO A 162 -5.67 1.64 16.61
C PRO A 162 -6.01 1.26 18.05
N LYS A 163 -4.99 0.93 18.85
CA LYS A 163 -5.15 0.63 20.28
C LYS A 163 -5.43 1.85 21.14
N ALA A 164 -5.20 3.04 20.60
CA ALA A 164 -5.44 4.31 21.29
C ALA A 164 -6.10 5.33 20.36
N ALA A 165 -7.04 6.13 20.90
CA ALA A 165 -7.69 7.20 20.15
C ALA A 165 -6.83 8.47 20.16
N THR A 166 -5.75 8.50 19.38
CA THR A 166 -4.88 9.66 19.20
C THR A 166 -5.13 10.34 17.84
N LYS A 167 -4.69 11.59 17.71
CA LYS A 167 -4.78 12.33 16.43
C LYS A 167 -3.81 11.80 15.35
N PHE A 168 -2.86 10.95 15.72
CA PHE A 168 -1.83 10.41 14.85
C PHE A 168 -2.13 9.03 14.31
N LEU A 169 -3.08 8.32 14.93
CA LEU A 169 -3.45 6.98 14.53
C LEU A 169 -4.73 6.99 13.68
N TYR A 170 -4.95 5.92 12.93
CA TYR A 170 -6.08 5.77 12.02
C TYR A 170 -6.62 4.33 12.06
N ARG A 171 -7.87 4.15 11.63
CA ARG A 171 -8.48 2.83 11.40
C ARG A 171 -8.85 2.67 9.95
N GLY A 172 -8.68 1.49 9.38
CA GLY A 172 -9.04 1.22 7.99
C GLY A 172 -8.18 0.17 7.33
N ARG A 173 -7.93 0.34 6.04
CA ARG A 173 -7.22 -0.62 5.20
C ARG A 173 -5.86 -0.08 4.79
N VAL A 174 -4.86 -0.98 4.81
CA VAL A 174 -3.47 -0.70 4.44
C VAL A 174 -3.06 -1.71 3.39
N TRP A 175 -2.69 -1.23 2.20
CA TRP A 175 -2.12 -2.06 1.14
C TRP A 175 -0.62 -2.14 1.28
N VAL A 176 -0.10 -3.35 1.15
CA VAL A 176 1.32 -3.66 1.34
C VAL A 176 1.83 -4.34 0.07
N ASP A 177 2.95 -3.87 -0.42
CA ASP A 177 3.68 -4.48 -1.54
C ASP A 177 4.14 -5.90 -1.18
N ASP A 178 3.92 -6.85 -2.08
CA ASP A 178 4.16 -8.28 -1.80
C ASP A 178 5.64 -8.71 -1.92
N LYS A 179 6.50 -7.85 -2.43
CA LYS A 179 7.95 -8.08 -2.56
C LYS A 179 8.72 -7.34 -1.46
N ASP A 180 8.45 -6.05 -1.33
CA ASP A 180 9.16 -5.17 -0.41
C ASP A 180 8.59 -5.18 1.00
N PHE A 181 7.35 -5.65 1.18
CA PHE A 181 6.59 -5.54 2.44
C PHE A 181 6.60 -4.10 2.96
N ALA A 182 6.29 -3.16 2.07
CA ALA A 182 6.17 -1.74 2.35
C ALA A 182 4.72 -1.29 2.17
N VAL A 183 4.30 -0.29 2.92
CA VAL A 183 3.01 0.35 2.71
C VAL A 183 3.05 1.11 1.39
N CYS A 184 2.09 0.84 0.50
CA CYS A 184 1.93 1.54 -0.77
C CYS A 184 0.62 2.32 -0.88
N ARG A 185 -0.40 2.00 -0.07
CA ARG A 185 -1.64 2.76 0.02
C ARG A 185 -2.27 2.59 1.40
N ILE A 186 -2.95 3.64 1.87
CA ILE A 186 -3.79 3.64 3.07
C ILE A 186 -5.13 4.26 2.70
N GLU A 187 -6.23 3.62 3.09
CA GLU A 187 -7.58 4.18 3.06
C GLU A 187 -8.20 4.00 4.44
N ALA A 188 -8.44 5.11 5.14
CA ALA A 188 -8.72 5.07 6.55
C ALA A 188 -9.50 6.29 7.04
N GLU A 189 -9.85 6.25 8.32
CA GLU A 189 -10.38 7.38 9.09
C GLU A 189 -9.45 7.65 10.28
N PRO A 190 -9.28 8.90 10.74
CA PRO A 190 -8.50 9.18 11.95
C PRO A 190 -9.08 8.47 13.17
N ALA A 191 -8.24 7.95 14.06
CA ALA A 191 -8.69 7.36 15.33
C ALA A 191 -9.39 8.38 16.24
N LYS A 192 -9.01 9.66 16.09
CA LYS A 192 -9.62 10.80 16.73
C LYS A 192 -9.74 11.96 15.75
N ASN A 193 -10.93 12.53 15.63
CA ASN A 193 -11.11 13.70 14.76
C ASN A 193 -10.16 14.84 15.18
N PRO A 194 -9.48 15.47 14.22
CA PRO A 194 -8.49 16.52 14.51
C PRO A 194 -9.12 17.81 15.07
N SER A 195 -10.43 18.00 14.89
CA SER A 195 -11.17 19.17 15.38
C SER A 195 -12.61 18.81 15.76
N PHE A 196 -13.16 19.50 16.76
CA PHE A 196 -14.58 19.39 17.11
C PHE A 196 -15.52 19.72 15.95
N TRP A 197 -15.11 20.63 15.06
CA TRP A 197 -15.92 21.05 13.91
C TRP A 197 -15.99 20.01 12.80
N ILE A 198 -15.15 18.99 12.83
CA ILE A 198 -15.12 17.91 11.87
C ILE A 198 -16.04 16.79 12.37
N ARG A 199 -17.01 16.40 11.53
CA ARG A 199 -17.92 15.29 11.78
C ARG A 199 -17.28 13.96 11.41
N LYS A 200 -16.68 13.90 10.21
CA LYS A 200 -16.03 12.72 9.63
C LYS A 200 -14.90 13.15 8.72
N THR A 201 -13.81 12.38 8.69
CA THR A 201 -12.73 12.54 7.72
C THR A 201 -12.43 11.18 7.09
N ALA A 202 -12.39 11.12 5.76
CA ALA A 202 -11.81 10.02 5.02
C ALA A 202 -10.40 10.42 4.55
N ILE A 203 -9.43 9.55 4.73
CA ILE A 203 -8.04 9.77 4.29
C ILE A 203 -7.66 8.70 3.27
N ARG A 204 -6.89 9.12 2.27
CA ARG A 204 -6.23 8.25 1.30
C ARG A 204 -4.79 8.72 1.13
N HIS A 205 -3.85 7.84 1.46
CA HIS A 205 -2.43 8.08 1.26
C HIS A 205 -1.91 7.08 0.23
N THR A 206 -1.12 7.55 -0.71
CA THR A 206 -0.40 6.71 -1.67
C THR A 206 1.09 6.96 -1.54
N TYR A 207 1.87 5.91 -1.82
CA TYR A 207 3.31 5.92 -1.71
C TYR A 207 3.91 5.45 -3.03
N GLU A 208 5.12 5.89 -3.31
CA GLU A 208 5.91 5.44 -4.44
C GLU A 208 7.27 4.93 -3.99
N LYS A 209 7.84 4.04 -4.78
CA LYS A 209 9.19 3.54 -4.55
C LYS A 209 10.20 4.48 -5.19
N VAL A 210 11.06 5.08 -4.36
CA VAL A 210 12.17 5.94 -4.78
C VAL A 210 13.47 5.27 -4.32
N GLY A 211 14.20 4.67 -5.24
CA GLY A 211 15.32 3.79 -4.90
C GLY A 211 14.84 2.58 -4.08
N GLU A 212 15.37 2.40 -2.87
CA GLU A 212 14.98 1.31 -1.95
C GLU A 212 13.90 1.74 -0.93
N PHE A 213 13.42 2.98 -1.00
CA PHE A 213 12.51 3.56 -0.02
C PHE A 213 11.13 3.78 -0.60
N TRP A 214 10.11 3.60 0.22
CA TRP A 214 8.73 3.93 -0.09
C TRP A 214 8.39 5.26 0.58
N LEU A 215 8.18 6.30 -0.24
CA LEU A 215 7.93 7.66 0.20
C LEU A 215 6.52 8.11 -0.22
N PRO A 216 5.89 9.07 0.48
CA PRO A 216 4.59 9.59 0.10
C PRO A 216 4.60 10.13 -1.34
N LEU A 217 3.58 9.80 -2.12
CA LEU A 217 3.30 10.35 -3.44
C LEU A 217 2.18 11.39 -3.37
N GLU A 218 1.07 10.99 -2.75
CA GLU A 218 -0.07 11.89 -2.56
C GLU A 218 -0.82 11.52 -1.28
N ASN A 219 -1.21 12.53 -0.52
CA ASN A 219 -2.11 12.42 0.61
C ASN A 219 -3.36 13.24 0.33
N GLN A 220 -4.52 12.60 0.41
CA GLN A 220 -5.82 13.27 0.29
C GLN A 220 -6.63 13.03 1.55
N SER A 221 -7.30 14.07 2.03
CA SER A 221 -8.31 13.95 3.07
C SER A 221 -9.57 14.73 2.71
N VAL A 222 -10.72 14.11 2.93
CA VAL A 222 -12.03 14.72 2.73
C VAL A 222 -12.73 14.77 4.07
N SER A 223 -13.03 15.97 4.55
CA SER A 223 -13.66 16.21 5.85
C SER A 223 -15.04 16.81 5.69
N ASP A 224 -16.05 16.18 6.26
CA ASP A 224 -17.40 16.74 6.42
C ASP A 224 -17.46 17.57 7.72
N LEU A 225 -17.96 18.79 7.64
CA LEU A 225 -18.02 19.72 8.76
C LEU A 225 -19.41 19.69 9.44
N ARG A 226 -19.46 20.00 10.74
CA ARG A 226 -20.72 19.95 11.55
C ARG A 226 -21.71 21.08 11.20
N LEU A 227 -21.21 22.25 10.77
CA LEU A 227 -22.03 23.42 10.45
C LEU A 227 -22.35 23.53 8.95
N ASP A 228 -22.30 22.40 8.23
CA ASP A 228 -22.39 22.32 6.79
C ASP A 228 -21.06 22.58 6.09
N GLY A 229 -20.86 21.89 4.96
CA GLY A 229 -19.69 22.04 4.11
C GLY A 229 -18.73 20.84 4.17
N ARG A 230 -17.83 20.87 3.19
CA ARG A 230 -16.81 19.85 2.97
C ARG A 230 -15.48 20.53 2.69
N ALA A 231 -14.44 20.03 3.34
CA ALA A 231 -13.07 20.43 3.05
C ALA A 231 -12.31 19.26 2.42
N THR A 232 -11.66 19.51 1.29
CA THR A 232 -10.76 18.55 0.62
C THR A 232 -9.35 19.11 0.69
N LEU A 233 -8.47 18.40 1.37
CA LEU A 233 -7.04 18.68 1.40
C LEU A 233 -6.33 17.66 0.53
N THR A 234 -5.47 18.13 -0.38
CA THR A 234 -4.56 17.30 -1.17
C THR A 234 -3.13 17.79 -0.95
N ILE A 235 -2.21 16.85 -0.70
CA ILE A 235 -0.78 17.12 -0.59
C ILE A 235 -0.09 16.24 -1.61
N LYS A 236 0.58 16.82 -2.59
CA LYS A 236 1.41 16.12 -3.58
C LYS A 236 2.88 16.28 -3.22
N TYR A 237 3.64 15.23 -3.43
CA TYR A 237 5.05 15.16 -3.09
C TYR A 237 5.87 14.92 -4.36
N THR A 238 6.96 15.66 -4.54
CA THR A 238 7.81 15.58 -5.74
C THR A 238 9.28 15.81 -5.41
N ASP A 239 10.13 15.55 -6.40
CA ASP A 239 11.55 15.91 -6.41
C ASP A 239 12.38 15.32 -5.27
N TYR A 240 12.09 14.09 -4.89
CA TYR A 240 12.83 13.41 -3.84
C TYR A 240 14.30 13.23 -4.18
N LYS A 241 15.17 13.68 -3.26
CA LYS A 241 16.61 13.45 -3.27
C LYS A 241 17.00 12.74 -1.97
N ILE A 242 17.29 11.45 -2.06
CA ILE A 242 17.54 10.59 -0.91
C ILE A 242 19.01 10.58 -0.55
N GLN A 243 19.31 10.59 0.77
CA GLN A 243 20.58 10.27 1.38
C GLN A 243 20.39 9.00 2.21
N ALA A 244 21.10 7.94 1.87
CA ALA A 244 21.00 6.66 2.53
C ALA A 244 22.31 5.90 2.51
N GLN A 245 22.53 5.04 3.51
CA GLN A 245 23.57 4.04 3.47
C GLN A 245 23.19 2.97 2.44
N HIS A 246 24.14 2.48 1.66
CA HIS A 246 23.91 1.36 0.76
C HIS A 246 23.40 0.16 1.54
N PHE A 247 22.23 -0.34 1.18
CA PHE A 247 21.83 -1.70 1.57
C PHE A 247 22.86 -2.66 0.98
N ALA A 248 23.64 -3.35 1.80
CA ALA A 248 24.39 -4.49 1.36
C ALA A 248 23.35 -5.50 0.83
N SER A 249 23.26 -5.62 -0.48
CA SER A 249 22.55 -6.71 -1.14
C SER A 249 23.08 -8.00 -0.52
N GLY A 250 22.22 -8.82 0.07
CA GLY A 250 22.61 -10.07 0.69
C GLY A 250 23.51 -10.89 -0.24
N PRO A 251 24.39 -11.74 0.29
CA PRO A 251 25.41 -12.40 -0.51
C PRO A 251 24.78 -13.12 -1.69
N SER A 252 25.15 -12.71 -2.90
CA SER A 252 24.94 -13.51 -4.11
C SER A 252 25.70 -14.82 -3.87
N THR A 253 24.98 -15.90 -3.67
CA THR A 253 25.53 -17.24 -3.70
C THR A 253 26.06 -17.48 -5.10
N VAL A 254 27.33 -17.16 -5.30
CA VAL A 254 28.08 -17.63 -6.48
C VAL A 254 28.22 -19.13 -6.27
N VAL A 255 27.45 -19.91 -7.03
CA VAL A 255 27.66 -21.35 -7.16
C VAL A 255 28.91 -21.52 -8.01
N PRO A 256 30.00 -22.11 -7.48
CA PRO A 256 31.16 -22.44 -8.30
C PRO A 256 30.75 -23.57 -9.24
N GLY A 257 30.75 -23.29 -10.56
CA GLY A 257 30.65 -24.33 -11.57
C GLY A 257 31.89 -25.22 -11.54
N HIS A 258 31.63 -26.51 -11.48
CA HIS A 258 32.58 -27.59 -11.84
C HIS A 258 32.37 -27.96 -13.30
#